data_4b3bdb2fd2ac146e0d926686088bff39
#
_entry.id   4b3bdb2fd2ac146e0d926686088bff39
#
_cell.length_a   1.000
_cell.length_b   1.000
_cell.length_c   1.000
_cell.angle_alpha   90.00
_cell.angle_beta   90.00
_cell.angle_gamma   90.00
#
_symmetry.space_group_name_H-M   'P 1'
#
loop_
_entity.id
_entity.type
_entity.pdbx_description
1 polymer ?
#
loop_
_entity_poly.entity_id
_entity_poly.type
_entity_poly.pdbx_seq_one_letter_code
_entity_poly.pdbx_strand_id
1 'polypeptide(L)'
;AGTSLPALDPTPPEPARAVPQRSTANSGAMTLESAAADGNPVARYMLGMRSLEAGDTDTAAILLRRAAEQGIPVAQYRYGKLLETGEGVAIDLEAARRWTERAANAGHRRAMHNLAVMNYYGTGTPVNFDEAARWFQEAALLGLRDSQFNLALLFESGQGVPLSLPDAFTWYSIAASDADPTASQRAAGLEEMIEPAALTEARGIAATFQPRPIDAEANGLYRDLPWEQTPVADSGTVYRAQGFLAALGYSPGPIDGMIGAQTHEAVMAFEADHGLPQTGRIDAGLLDRLERAAAG
;
A
#
# COMPACT_ATOMS: atom_id res chain seq x y z
N ALA A 1 5.31 -37.68 -19.70
CA ALA A 1 5.39 -36.40 -20.42
C ALA A 1 5.13 -35.34 -19.37
N GLY A 2 6.17 -34.63 -18.95
CA GLY A 2 6.07 -33.61 -17.91
C GLY A 2 5.21 -32.46 -18.38
N THR A 3 4.11 -32.22 -17.70
CA THR A 3 3.32 -30.99 -17.78
C THR A 3 4.00 -29.94 -16.91
N SER A 4 5.00 -29.25 -17.50
CA SER A 4 5.42 -27.97 -16.95
C SER A 4 4.23 -27.02 -17.06
N LEU A 5 3.93 -26.27 -16.00
CA LEU A 5 2.98 -25.13 -16.02
C LEU A 5 3.24 -24.33 -17.31
N PRO A 6 2.19 -23.95 -18.07
CA PRO A 6 2.40 -23.24 -19.33
C PRO A 6 3.24 -22.01 -19.07
N ALA A 7 4.41 -21.95 -19.72
CA ALA A 7 5.27 -20.79 -19.69
C ALA A 7 4.57 -19.66 -20.44
N LEU A 8 3.97 -18.74 -19.71
CA LEU A 8 3.62 -17.44 -20.25
C LEU A 8 4.93 -16.67 -20.45
N ASP A 9 5.11 -16.18 -21.67
CA ASP A 9 6.29 -15.42 -22.11
C ASP A 9 6.51 -14.24 -21.15
N PRO A 10 7.60 -14.20 -20.39
CA PRO A 10 7.85 -13.12 -19.46
C PRO A 10 8.49 -11.95 -20.20
N THR A 11 7.71 -11.18 -20.94
CA THR A 11 8.15 -9.84 -21.27
C THR A 11 7.96 -8.98 -20.02
N PRO A 12 9.04 -8.61 -19.32
CA PRO A 12 8.89 -7.76 -18.13
C PRO A 12 8.29 -6.42 -18.58
N PRO A 13 7.34 -5.87 -17.81
CA PRO A 13 6.88 -4.51 -18.05
C PRO A 13 8.09 -3.56 -17.98
N GLU A 14 8.12 -2.61 -18.90
CA GLU A 14 9.15 -1.58 -18.96
C GLU A 14 9.28 -0.92 -17.57
N PRO A 15 10.49 -0.77 -17.02
CA PRO A 15 10.65 -0.25 -15.66
C PRO A 15 10.04 1.13 -15.55
N ALA A 16 9.20 1.33 -14.55
CA ALA A 16 8.61 2.61 -14.22
C ALA A 16 9.72 3.67 -14.16
N ARG A 17 9.55 4.74 -14.94
CA ARG A 17 10.51 5.85 -15.02
C ARG A 17 10.86 6.31 -13.62
N ALA A 18 12.14 6.30 -13.29
CA ALA A 18 12.66 6.81 -12.03
C ALA A 18 12.05 8.19 -11.71
N VAL A 19 11.50 8.31 -10.51
CA VAL A 19 10.99 9.58 -9.98
C VAL A 19 12.14 10.59 -9.99
N PRO A 20 12.01 11.76 -10.63
CA PRO A 20 13.09 12.72 -10.70
C PRO A 20 13.41 13.25 -9.31
N GLN A 21 14.60 12.91 -8.82
CA GLN A 21 15.18 13.54 -7.64
C GLN A 21 15.59 14.95 -8.03
N ARG A 22 14.78 15.94 -7.69
CA ARG A 22 15.22 17.35 -7.75
C ARG A 22 15.87 17.71 -6.43
N SER A 23 17.19 17.81 -6.46
CA SER A 23 17.98 18.55 -5.51
C SER A 23 17.60 20.03 -5.58
N THR A 24 17.19 20.62 -4.47
CA THR A 24 17.50 22.03 -4.15
C THR A 24 17.58 22.18 -2.65
N ALA A 25 18.69 22.70 -2.23
CA ALA A 25 18.97 23.10 -0.87
C ALA A 25 17.94 24.11 -0.36
N ASN A 26 17.16 23.72 0.64
CA ASN A 26 16.55 24.65 1.57
C ASN A 26 16.69 24.06 2.97
N SER A 27 17.37 24.75 3.85
CA SER A 27 17.84 24.30 5.16
C SER A 27 16.76 24.23 6.25
N GLY A 28 15.52 23.88 5.86
CA GLY A 28 14.46 23.49 6.76
C GLY A 28 14.22 21.97 6.62
N ALA A 29 14.04 21.27 7.73
CA ALA A 29 13.70 19.86 7.69
C ALA A 29 12.43 19.66 6.86
N MET A 30 12.51 18.79 5.84
CA MET A 30 11.39 18.50 4.96
C MET A 30 10.31 17.73 5.74
N THR A 31 9.11 18.28 5.87
CA THR A 31 7.97 17.57 6.47
C THR A 31 7.17 16.83 5.39
N LEU A 32 6.34 15.87 5.81
CA LEU A 32 5.44 15.17 4.89
C LEU A 32 4.49 16.16 4.20
N GLU A 33 3.98 17.13 4.94
CA GLU A 33 3.07 18.17 4.47
C GLU A 33 3.77 19.08 3.45
N SER A 34 5.00 19.55 3.75
CA SER A 34 5.75 20.38 2.80
C SER A 34 6.11 19.61 1.54
N ALA A 35 6.56 18.37 1.67
CA ALA A 35 6.84 17.52 0.52
C ALA A 35 5.61 17.28 -0.36
N ALA A 36 4.44 17.05 0.25
CA ALA A 36 3.18 16.89 -0.48
C ALA A 36 2.74 18.19 -1.18
N ALA A 37 2.91 19.35 -0.53
CA ALA A 37 2.66 20.65 -1.10
C ALA A 37 3.57 20.95 -2.30
N ASP A 38 4.86 20.62 -2.18
CA ASP A 38 5.86 20.73 -3.25
C ASP A 38 5.65 19.74 -4.40
N GLY A 39 4.66 18.86 -4.28
CA GLY A 39 4.24 17.99 -5.36
C GLY A 39 4.83 16.58 -5.32
N ASN A 40 5.55 16.21 -4.26
CA ASN A 40 6.08 14.85 -4.14
C ASN A 40 4.94 13.83 -4.12
N PRO A 41 4.90 12.86 -5.07
CA PRO A 41 3.77 11.95 -5.21
C PRO A 41 3.66 10.94 -4.07
N VAL A 42 4.79 10.49 -3.51
CA VAL A 42 4.80 9.57 -2.37
C VAL A 42 4.28 10.27 -1.12
N ALA A 43 4.70 11.53 -0.90
CA ALA A 43 4.20 12.33 0.22
C ALA A 43 2.68 12.59 0.10
N ARG A 44 2.18 12.88 -1.10
CA ARG A 44 0.73 13.01 -1.35
C ARG A 44 -0.02 11.71 -1.06
N TYR A 45 0.53 10.57 -1.48
CA TYR A 45 -0.04 9.26 -1.15
C TYR A 45 -0.12 9.05 0.37
N MET A 46 0.98 9.28 1.09
CA MET A 46 1.04 9.07 2.54
C MET A 46 0.09 10.02 3.28
N LEU A 47 0.04 11.29 2.88
CA LEU A 47 -0.88 12.26 3.46
C LEU A 47 -2.35 11.90 3.14
N GLY A 48 -2.63 11.41 1.93
CA GLY A 48 -3.95 10.89 1.56
C GLY A 48 -4.38 9.69 2.39
N MET A 49 -3.46 8.78 2.70
CA MET A 49 -3.72 7.65 3.60
C MET A 49 -4.01 8.12 5.03
N ARG A 50 -3.25 9.11 5.53
CA ARG A 50 -3.51 9.72 6.85
C ARG A 50 -4.89 10.39 6.90
N SER A 51 -5.29 11.07 5.82
CA SER A 51 -6.64 11.67 5.72
C SER A 51 -7.75 10.61 5.76
N LEU A 52 -7.55 9.44 5.11
CA LEU A 52 -8.50 8.31 5.23
C LEU A 52 -8.63 7.81 6.67
N GLU A 53 -7.52 7.64 7.37
CA GLU A 53 -7.48 7.21 8.77
C GLU A 53 -8.18 8.22 9.70
N ALA A 54 -8.10 9.51 9.36
CA ALA A 54 -8.80 10.58 10.07
C ALA A 54 -10.28 10.74 9.68
N GLY A 55 -10.77 9.98 8.68
CA GLY A 55 -12.13 10.06 8.17
C GLY A 55 -12.39 11.22 7.20
N ASP A 56 -11.35 11.99 6.81
CA ASP A 56 -11.44 13.03 5.80
C ASP A 56 -11.30 12.42 4.39
N THR A 57 -12.37 11.81 3.92
CA THR A 57 -12.40 11.09 2.66
C THR A 57 -12.29 12.01 1.45
N ASP A 58 -12.78 13.24 1.52
CA ASP A 58 -12.72 14.22 0.43
C ASP A 58 -11.26 14.66 0.18
N THR A 59 -10.54 15.06 1.23
CA THR A 59 -9.12 15.39 1.13
C THR A 59 -8.31 14.20 0.68
N ALA A 60 -8.58 13.01 1.22
CA ALA A 60 -7.92 11.77 0.83
C ALA A 60 -8.08 11.49 -0.66
N ALA A 61 -9.29 11.60 -1.19
CA ALA A 61 -9.57 11.37 -2.61
C ALA A 61 -8.78 12.32 -3.52
N ILE A 62 -8.69 13.62 -3.15
CA ILE A 62 -7.91 14.61 -3.90
C ILE A 62 -6.43 14.26 -3.91
N LEU A 63 -5.87 13.93 -2.75
CA LEU A 63 -4.44 13.62 -2.61
C LEU A 63 -4.06 12.32 -3.31
N LEU A 64 -4.87 11.26 -3.10
CA LEU A 64 -4.65 9.95 -3.72
C LEU A 64 -4.80 10.02 -5.25
N ARG A 65 -5.77 10.78 -5.77
CA ARG A 65 -5.91 11.02 -7.19
C ARG A 65 -4.65 11.67 -7.77
N ARG A 66 -4.15 12.75 -7.16
CA ARG A 66 -2.95 13.44 -7.62
C ARG A 66 -1.70 12.54 -7.60
N ALA A 67 -1.55 11.70 -6.57
CA ALA A 67 -0.46 10.73 -6.51
C ALA A 67 -0.61 9.64 -7.58
N ALA A 68 -1.84 9.17 -7.83
CA ALA A 68 -2.16 8.18 -8.86
C ALA A 68 -1.89 8.71 -10.28
N GLU A 69 -2.27 9.95 -10.56
CA GLU A 69 -1.99 10.65 -11.82
C GLU A 69 -0.47 10.80 -12.07
N GLN A 70 0.32 10.89 -11.01
CA GLN A 70 1.78 10.94 -11.06
C GLN A 70 2.45 9.55 -11.13
N GLY A 71 1.66 8.48 -11.22
CA GLY A 71 2.15 7.14 -11.51
C GLY A 71 2.48 6.29 -10.28
N ILE A 72 2.09 6.68 -9.06
CA ILE A 72 2.30 5.88 -7.85
C ILE A 72 1.33 4.68 -7.84
N PRO A 73 1.82 3.42 -7.98
CA PRO A 73 0.94 2.26 -8.18
C PRO A 73 0.00 2.01 -6.99
N VAL A 74 0.51 2.11 -5.76
CA VAL A 74 -0.33 1.95 -4.57
C VAL A 74 -1.38 3.06 -4.45
N ALA A 75 -1.10 4.29 -4.89
CA ALA A 75 -2.08 5.37 -4.93
C ALA A 75 -3.13 5.13 -6.03
N GLN A 76 -2.73 4.60 -7.19
CA GLN A 76 -3.66 4.18 -8.25
C GLN A 76 -4.64 3.12 -7.73
N TYR A 77 -4.14 2.11 -7.02
CA TYR A 77 -4.97 1.09 -6.39
C TYR A 77 -5.93 1.70 -5.35
N ARG A 78 -5.42 2.57 -4.45
CA ARG A 78 -6.24 3.21 -3.41
C ARG A 78 -7.32 4.11 -4.00
N TYR A 79 -6.97 4.93 -4.99
CA TYR A 79 -7.94 5.78 -5.66
C TYR A 79 -8.99 4.97 -6.44
N GLY A 80 -8.58 3.86 -7.08
CA GLY A 80 -9.49 2.89 -7.67
C GLY A 80 -10.51 2.34 -6.65
N LYS A 81 -10.06 2.05 -5.42
CA LYS A 81 -10.97 1.60 -4.34
C LYS A 81 -11.95 2.69 -3.91
N LEU A 82 -11.54 3.95 -3.81
CA LEU A 82 -12.45 5.05 -3.51
C LEU A 82 -13.54 5.20 -4.58
N LEU A 83 -13.18 5.06 -5.87
CA LEU A 83 -14.14 5.08 -6.97
C LEU A 83 -15.10 3.88 -6.96
N GLU A 84 -14.66 2.73 -6.45
CA GLU A 84 -15.49 1.53 -6.31
C GLU A 84 -16.50 1.67 -5.15
N THR A 85 -16.10 2.25 -4.02
CA THR A 85 -16.93 2.37 -2.81
C THR A 85 -17.72 3.68 -2.73
N GLY A 86 -17.30 4.72 -3.45
CA GLY A 86 -17.91 6.05 -3.37
C GLY A 86 -17.43 6.87 -2.17
N GLU A 87 -16.29 6.54 -1.58
CA GLU A 87 -15.73 7.26 -0.45
C GLU A 87 -14.99 8.53 -0.92
N GLY A 88 -15.53 9.72 -0.59
CA GLY A 88 -14.99 11.02 -0.98
C GLY A 88 -15.05 11.31 -2.49
N VAL A 89 -15.65 10.43 -3.29
CA VAL A 89 -15.86 10.58 -4.74
C VAL A 89 -17.15 9.88 -5.15
N ALA A 90 -17.72 10.27 -6.30
CA ALA A 90 -18.83 9.50 -6.89
C ALA A 90 -18.36 8.11 -7.34
N ILE A 91 -19.23 7.11 -7.19
CA ILE A 91 -18.97 5.76 -7.67
C ILE A 91 -18.78 5.79 -9.20
N ASP A 92 -17.68 5.22 -9.68
CA ASP A 92 -17.38 5.01 -11.10
C ASP A 92 -16.61 3.69 -11.25
N LEU A 93 -17.33 2.61 -11.50
CA LEU A 93 -16.76 1.27 -11.59
C LEU A 93 -15.83 1.08 -12.79
N GLU A 94 -16.08 1.78 -13.91
CA GLU A 94 -15.17 1.73 -15.05
C GLU A 94 -13.86 2.46 -14.76
N ALA A 95 -13.91 3.64 -14.14
CA ALA A 95 -12.72 4.35 -13.72
C ALA A 95 -11.96 3.56 -12.64
N ALA A 96 -12.67 2.96 -11.67
CA ALA A 96 -12.09 2.09 -10.65
C ALA A 96 -11.29 0.95 -11.28
N ARG A 97 -11.87 0.26 -12.28
CA ARG A 97 -11.19 -0.80 -13.03
C ARG A 97 -9.93 -0.27 -13.73
N ARG A 98 -10.05 0.84 -14.47
CA ARG A 98 -8.91 1.42 -15.20
C ARG A 98 -7.73 1.78 -14.26
N TRP A 99 -8.02 2.33 -13.09
CA TRP A 99 -7.00 2.65 -12.10
C TRP A 99 -6.39 1.41 -11.46
N THR A 100 -7.23 0.41 -11.14
CA THR A 100 -6.78 -0.89 -10.62
C THR A 100 -5.89 -1.61 -11.64
N GLU A 101 -6.24 -1.56 -12.94
CA GLU A 101 -5.45 -2.14 -14.02
C GLU A 101 -4.08 -1.47 -14.18
N ARG A 102 -4.01 -0.14 -14.07
CA ARG A 102 -2.72 0.58 -14.08
C ARG A 102 -1.84 0.14 -12.91
N ALA A 103 -2.40 0.05 -11.72
CA ALA A 103 -1.67 -0.41 -10.54
C ALA A 103 -1.21 -1.88 -10.68
N ALA A 104 -2.05 -2.76 -11.23
CA ALA A 104 -1.72 -4.16 -11.48
C ALA A 104 -0.57 -4.29 -12.48
N ASN A 105 -0.64 -3.58 -13.61
CA ASN A 105 0.40 -3.55 -14.62
C ASN A 105 1.73 -2.99 -14.08
N ALA A 106 1.67 -2.13 -13.06
CA ALA A 106 2.84 -1.59 -12.37
C ALA A 106 3.36 -2.46 -11.21
N GLY A 107 2.87 -3.71 -11.08
CA GLY A 107 3.38 -4.67 -10.09
C GLY A 107 2.71 -4.62 -8.71
N HIS A 108 1.62 -3.88 -8.54
CA HIS A 108 0.92 -3.85 -7.26
C HIS A 108 0.08 -5.12 -7.05
N ARG A 109 0.56 -6.00 -6.18
CA ARG A 109 0.02 -7.36 -5.97
C ARG A 109 -1.48 -7.41 -5.63
N ARG A 110 -1.96 -6.52 -4.74
CA ARG A 110 -3.39 -6.46 -4.38
C ARG A 110 -4.25 -5.92 -5.51
N ALA A 111 -3.71 -5.05 -6.39
CA ALA A 111 -4.43 -4.59 -7.56
C ALA A 111 -4.61 -5.71 -8.60
N MET A 112 -3.61 -6.58 -8.77
CA MET A 112 -3.75 -7.77 -9.61
C MET A 112 -4.91 -8.66 -9.13
N HIS A 113 -4.96 -8.94 -7.83
CA HIS A 113 -6.07 -9.70 -7.24
C HIS A 113 -7.43 -9.03 -7.48
N ASN A 114 -7.54 -7.72 -7.18
CA ASN A 114 -8.81 -7.01 -7.35
C ASN A 114 -9.23 -6.94 -8.82
N LEU A 115 -8.29 -6.78 -9.73
CA LEU A 115 -8.58 -6.80 -11.17
C LEU A 115 -9.08 -8.18 -11.63
N ALA A 116 -8.51 -9.26 -11.07
CA ALA A 116 -9.02 -10.60 -11.27
C ALA A 116 -10.47 -10.75 -10.78
N VAL A 117 -10.77 -10.26 -9.57
CA VAL A 117 -12.14 -10.25 -9.01
C VAL A 117 -13.09 -9.44 -9.89
N MET A 118 -12.67 -8.25 -10.37
CA MET A 118 -13.47 -7.42 -11.26
C MET A 118 -13.79 -8.13 -12.57
N ASN A 119 -12.83 -8.84 -13.17
CA ASN A 119 -13.06 -9.64 -14.38
C ASN A 119 -13.94 -10.85 -14.10
N TYR A 120 -13.81 -11.49 -12.95
CA TYR A 120 -14.60 -12.66 -12.57
C TYR A 120 -16.09 -12.30 -12.40
N TYR A 121 -16.40 -11.20 -11.73
CA TYR A 121 -17.79 -10.77 -11.47
C TYR A 121 -18.35 -9.78 -12.51
N GLY A 122 -17.52 -9.28 -13.42
CA GLY A 122 -17.95 -8.27 -14.40
C GLY A 122 -18.13 -6.88 -13.80
N THR A 123 -17.32 -6.51 -12.79
CA THR A 123 -17.40 -5.20 -12.14
C THR A 123 -16.69 -4.14 -12.99
N GLY A 124 -17.44 -3.22 -13.59
CA GLY A 124 -16.92 -2.20 -14.50
C GLY A 124 -16.39 -2.76 -15.84
N THR A 125 -16.68 -4.01 -16.14
CA THR A 125 -16.29 -4.73 -17.37
C THR A 125 -17.24 -5.92 -17.58
N PRO A 126 -17.42 -6.48 -18.79
CA PRO A 126 -18.02 -7.78 -18.95
C PRO A 126 -17.22 -8.88 -18.22
N VAL A 127 -17.92 -9.94 -17.79
CA VAL A 127 -17.26 -11.13 -17.20
C VAL A 127 -16.23 -11.71 -18.16
N ASN A 128 -15.03 -11.97 -17.66
CA ASN A 128 -13.94 -12.58 -18.42
C ASN A 128 -13.11 -13.49 -17.48
N PHE A 129 -13.42 -14.78 -17.50
CA PHE A 129 -12.73 -15.76 -16.64
C PHE A 129 -11.28 -15.99 -17.03
N ASP A 130 -10.93 -15.87 -18.32
CA ASP A 130 -9.55 -16.05 -18.79
C ASP A 130 -8.65 -14.94 -18.22
N GLU A 131 -9.10 -13.68 -18.29
CA GLU A 131 -8.39 -12.56 -17.68
C GLU A 131 -8.38 -12.66 -16.15
N ALA A 132 -9.46 -13.12 -15.52
CA ALA A 132 -9.50 -13.35 -14.09
C ALA A 132 -8.44 -14.37 -13.66
N ALA A 133 -8.37 -15.51 -14.35
CA ALA A 133 -7.38 -16.55 -14.09
C ALA A 133 -5.95 -16.05 -14.25
N ARG A 134 -5.67 -15.30 -15.32
CA ARG A 134 -4.36 -14.71 -15.56
C ARG A 134 -3.93 -13.79 -14.41
N TRP A 135 -4.80 -12.89 -13.98
CA TRP A 135 -4.47 -11.95 -12.89
C TRP A 135 -4.39 -12.61 -11.52
N PHE A 136 -5.25 -13.61 -11.22
CA PHE A 136 -5.10 -14.43 -10.01
C PHE A 136 -3.77 -15.16 -10.01
N GLN A 137 -3.34 -15.72 -11.15
CA GLN A 137 -2.07 -16.41 -11.27
C GLN A 137 -0.88 -15.48 -10.98
N GLU A 138 -0.86 -14.27 -11.57
CA GLU A 138 0.20 -13.30 -11.30
C GLU A 138 0.28 -12.93 -9.81
N ALA A 139 -0.85 -12.62 -9.18
CA ALA A 139 -0.89 -12.31 -7.76
C ALA A 139 -0.54 -13.52 -6.86
N ALA A 140 -0.95 -14.73 -7.26
CA ALA A 140 -0.63 -15.98 -6.55
C ALA A 140 0.87 -16.28 -6.56
N LEU A 141 1.53 -16.07 -7.70
CA LEU A 141 2.98 -16.22 -7.85
C LEU A 141 3.76 -15.21 -6.99
N LEU A 142 3.18 -14.04 -6.71
CA LEU A 142 3.72 -13.05 -5.76
C LEU A 142 3.34 -13.36 -4.30
N GLY A 143 2.81 -14.53 -4.02
CA GLY A 143 2.49 -15.02 -2.69
C GLY A 143 1.22 -14.43 -2.06
N LEU A 144 0.27 -13.92 -2.85
CA LEU A 144 -1.01 -13.47 -2.31
C LEU A 144 -1.94 -14.67 -2.12
N ARG A 145 -2.17 -15.03 -0.86
CA ARG A 145 -2.93 -16.24 -0.48
C ARG A 145 -4.34 -16.28 -1.04
N ASP A 146 -5.07 -15.15 -0.97
CA ASP A 146 -6.42 -15.06 -1.53
C ASP A 146 -6.46 -15.37 -3.03
N SER A 147 -5.42 -14.95 -3.77
CA SER A 147 -5.28 -15.26 -5.20
C SER A 147 -4.90 -16.71 -5.43
N GLN A 148 -4.08 -17.31 -4.58
CA GLN A 148 -3.75 -18.74 -4.65
C GLN A 148 -5.00 -19.59 -4.46
N PHE A 149 -5.83 -19.25 -3.47
CA PHE A 149 -7.11 -19.92 -3.23
C PHE A 149 -8.08 -19.77 -4.41
N ASN A 150 -8.26 -18.54 -4.91
CA ASN A 150 -9.15 -18.28 -6.04
C ASN A 150 -8.68 -18.97 -7.33
N LEU A 151 -7.37 -19.01 -7.57
CA LEU A 151 -6.80 -19.73 -8.70
C LEU A 151 -7.08 -21.24 -8.60
N ALA A 152 -6.97 -21.81 -7.40
CA ALA A 152 -7.35 -23.20 -7.15
C ALA A 152 -8.82 -23.47 -7.48
N LEU A 153 -9.73 -22.57 -7.09
CA LEU A 153 -11.17 -22.67 -7.45
C LEU A 153 -11.38 -22.65 -8.97
N LEU A 154 -10.62 -21.83 -9.71
CA LEU A 154 -10.73 -21.80 -11.17
C LEU A 154 -10.25 -23.10 -11.79
N PHE A 155 -9.15 -23.71 -11.32
CA PHE A 155 -8.72 -25.03 -11.78
C PHE A 155 -9.70 -26.15 -11.41
N GLU A 156 -10.30 -26.11 -10.22
CA GLU A 156 -11.31 -27.07 -9.76
C GLU A 156 -12.57 -27.02 -10.63
N SER A 157 -12.97 -25.82 -11.08
CA SER A 157 -14.19 -25.61 -11.87
C SER A 157 -13.98 -25.57 -13.39
N GLY A 158 -12.75 -25.42 -13.86
CA GLY A 158 -12.45 -25.22 -15.28
C GLY A 158 -12.90 -23.87 -15.83
N GLN A 159 -12.94 -22.82 -14.98
CA GLN A 159 -13.34 -21.50 -15.40
C GLN A 159 -12.12 -20.65 -15.75
N GLY A 160 -11.99 -20.22 -17.00
CA GLY A 160 -10.86 -19.42 -17.50
C GLY A 160 -9.51 -20.18 -17.56
N VAL A 161 -9.51 -21.44 -17.15
CA VAL A 161 -8.39 -22.39 -17.24
C VAL A 161 -8.96 -23.79 -17.50
N PRO A 162 -8.19 -24.69 -18.12
CA PRO A 162 -8.61 -26.10 -18.21
C PRO A 162 -8.82 -26.69 -16.81
N LEU A 163 -9.91 -27.47 -16.64
CA LEU A 163 -10.15 -28.18 -15.38
C LEU A 163 -8.95 -29.09 -15.06
N SER A 164 -8.40 -28.93 -13.86
CA SER A 164 -7.25 -29.71 -13.39
C SER A 164 -7.28 -29.86 -11.87
N LEU A 165 -7.68 -31.03 -11.40
CA LEU A 165 -7.68 -31.32 -9.97
C LEU A 165 -6.27 -31.33 -9.34
N PRO A 166 -5.20 -31.82 -10.03
CA PRO A 166 -3.84 -31.70 -9.51
C PRO A 166 -3.39 -30.25 -9.32
N ASP A 167 -3.69 -29.35 -10.27
CA ASP A 167 -3.35 -27.93 -10.14
C ASP A 167 -4.18 -27.26 -9.04
N ALA A 168 -5.47 -27.57 -8.94
CA ALA A 168 -6.33 -27.12 -7.85
C ALA A 168 -5.77 -27.54 -6.48
N PHE A 169 -5.41 -28.81 -6.32
CA PHE A 169 -4.77 -29.33 -5.11
C PHE A 169 -3.47 -28.58 -4.78
N THR A 170 -2.62 -28.39 -5.79
CA THR A 170 -1.35 -27.65 -5.63
C THR A 170 -1.59 -26.25 -5.06
N TRP A 171 -2.46 -25.48 -5.67
CA TRP A 171 -2.72 -24.10 -5.25
C TRP A 171 -3.47 -24.01 -3.91
N TYR A 172 -4.40 -24.93 -3.62
CA TYR A 172 -4.99 -25.02 -2.28
C TYR A 172 -3.95 -25.33 -1.21
N SER A 173 -3.03 -26.27 -1.51
CA SER A 173 -1.95 -26.64 -0.58
C SER A 173 -1.00 -25.47 -0.31
N ILE A 174 -0.68 -24.69 -1.34
CA ILE A 174 0.14 -23.46 -1.21
C ILE A 174 -0.61 -22.37 -0.41
N ALA A 175 -1.92 -22.23 -0.62
CA ALA A 175 -2.75 -21.25 0.08
C ALA A 175 -3.04 -21.63 1.55
N ALA A 176 -2.84 -22.90 1.91
CA ALA A 176 -3.15 -23.41 3.24
C ALA A 176 -2.42 -22.66 4.37
N SER A 177 -3.07 -22.48 5.49
CA SER A 177 -2.51 -21.87 6.70
C SER A 177 -3.21 -22.38 7.96
N ASP A 178 -2.54 -22.27 9.09
CA ASP A 178 -3.11 -22.62 10.39
C ASP A 178 -4.24 -21.67 10.81
N ALA A 179 -4.22 -20.43 10.32
CA ALA A 179 -5.23 -19.43 10.65
C ALA A 179 -6.56 -19.61 9.91
N ASP A 180 -6.52 -20.21 8.71
CA ASP A 180 -7.71 -20.54 7.91
C ASP A 180 -7.55 -21.92 7.29
N PRO A 181 -8.24 -22.96 7.80
CA PRO A 181 -8.15 -24.33 7.33
C PRO A 181 -8.92 -24.60 6.02
N THR A 182 -9.65 -23.61 5.47
CA THR A 182 -10.52 -23.80 4.30
C THR A 182 -9.76 -24.39 3.10
N ALA A 183 -8.60 -23.84 2.79
CA ALA A 183 -7.76 -24.32 1.70
C ALA A 183 -7.26 -25.75 1.96
N SER A 184 -6.83 -26.07 3.19
CA SER A 184 -6.40 -27.41 3.59
C SER A 184 -7.53 -28.44 3.44
N GLN A 185 -8.74 -28.08 3.84
CA GLN A 185 -9.92 -28.96 3.72
C GLN A 185 -10.28 -29.21 2.24
N ARG A 186 -10.20 -28.17 1.41
CA ARG A 186 -10.41 -28.30 -0.04
C ARG A 186 -9.36 -29.23 -0.66
N ALA A 187 -8.07 -29.02 -0.36
CA ALA A 187 -7.00 -29.89 -0.83
C ALA A 187 -7.24 -31.36 -0.44
N ALA A 188 -7.54 -31.61 0.85
CA ALA A 188 -7.82 -32.96 1.33
C ALA A 188 -9.02 -33.62 0.63
N GLY A 189 -10.06 -32.85 0.31
CA GLY A 189 -11.21 -33.34 -0.45
C GLY A 189 -10.90 -33.79 -1.88
N LEU A 190 -9.83 -33.29 -2.47
CA LEU A 190 -9.41 -33.67 -3.84
C LEU A 190 -8.48 -34.89 -3.90
N GLU A 191 -7.85 -35.28 -2.78
CA GLU A 191 -6.82 -36.34 -2.77
C GLU A 191 -7.28 -37.67 -3.37
N GLU A 192 -8.50 -38.12 -3.03
CA GLU A 192 -9.08 -39.36 -3.50
C GLU A 192 -9.48 -39.34 -4.99
N MET A 193 -9.57 -38.13 -5.56
CA MET A 193 -10.00 -37.91 -6.94
C MET A 193 -8.82 -37.79 -7.92
N ILE A 194 -7.59 -37.70 -7.39
CA ILE A 194 -6.38 -37.48 -8.18
C ILE A 194 -5.59 -38.76 -8.25
N GLU A 195 -5.10 -39.12 -9.46
CA GLU A 195 -4.20 -40.26 -9.67
C GLU A 195 -2.97 -40.16 -8.75
N PRO A 196 -2.51 -41.25 -8.10
CA PRO A 196 -1.44 -41.23 -7.11
C PRO A 196 -0.12 -40.61 -7.59
N ALA A 197 0.24 -40.80 -8.86
CA ALA A 197 1.44 -40.19 -9.42
C ALA A 197 1.29 -38.66 -9.55
N ALA A 198 0.16 -38.20 -10.07
CA ALA A 198 -0.12 -36.80 -10.20
C ALA A 198 -0.27 -36.07 -8.83
N LEU A 199 -0.84 -36.76 -7.83
CA LEU A 199 -0.92 -36.25 -6.46
C LEU A 199 0.48 -36.11 -5.83
N THR A 200 1.36 -37.06 -6.08
CA THR A 200 2.75 -37.01 -5.58
C THR A 200 3.51 -35.85 -6.22
N GLU A 201 3.35 -35.63 -7.51
CA GLU A 201 3.91 -34.45 -8.21
C GLU A 201 3.36 -33.13 -7.66
N ALA A 202 2.04 -33.02 -7.51
CA ALA A 202 1.34 -31.84 -6.98
C ALA A 202 1.83 -31.49 -5.57
N ARG A 203 1.97 -32.48 -4.68
CA ARG A 203 2.55 -32.31 -3.35
C ARG A 203 3.99 -31.80 -3.39
N GLY A 204 4.80 -32.33 -4.30
CA GLY A 204 6.19 -31.88 -4.50
C GLY A 204 6.27 -30.43 -4.94
N ILE A 205 5.44 -30.02 -5.89
CA ILE A 205 5.35 -28.63 -6.35
C ILE A 205 4.93 -27.71 -5.20
N ALA A 206 3.87 -28.07 -4.48
CA ALA A 206 3.37 -27.26 -3.36
C ALA A 206 4.43 -27.09 -2.24
N ALA A 207 5.13 -28.18 -1.88
CA ALA A 207 6.14 -28.16 -0.83
C ALA A 207 7.38 -27.33 -1.17
N THR A 208 7.68 -27.17 -2.45
CA THR A 208 8.86 -26.41 -2.92
C THR A 208 8.53 -25.03 -3.44
N PHE A 209 7.26 -24.64 -3.42
CA PHE A 209 6.85 -23.32 -3.89
C PHE A 209 7.50 -22.18 -3.10
N GLN A 210 8.08 -21.26 -3.82
CA GLN A 210 8.60 -20.02 -3.28
C GLN A 210 7.98 -18.86 -4.04
N PRO A 211 7.35 -17.90 -3.36
CA PRO A 211 6.77 -16.75 -4.03
C PRO A 211 7.86 -15.90 -4.69
N ARG A 212 7.53 -15.31 -5.82
CA ARG A 212 8.40 -14.31 -6.46
C ARG A 212 8.55 -13.08 -5.55
N PRO A 213 9.71 -12.39 -5.58
CA PRO A 213 9.86 -11.14 -4.85
C PRO A 213 8.87 -10.08 -5.38
N ILE A 214 8.34 -9.28 -4.46
CA ILE A 214 7.47 -8.15 -4.79
C ILE A 214 8.31 -6.91 -5.06
N ASP A 215 7.83 -6.04 -5.95
CA ASP A 215 8.31 -4.67 -6.02
C ASP A 215 7.85 -3.91 -4.77
N ALA A 216 8.79 -3.46 -3.95
CA ALA A 216 8.52 -2.82 -2.68
C ALA A 216 7.76 -1.49 -2.87
N GLU A 217 8.22 -0.64 -3.79
CA GLU A 217 7.63 0.68 -4.03
C GLU A 217 6.25 0.57 -4.67
N ALA A 218 6.08 -0.32 -5.65
CA ALA A 218 4.79 -0.59 -6.25
C ALA A 218 3.74 -1.04 -5.22
N ASN A 219 4.17 -1.71 -4.15
CA ASN A 219 3.32 -2.19 -3.06
C ASN A 219 3.28 -1.25 -1.84
N GLY A 220 3.84 -0.04 -1.94
CA GLY A 220 3.76 0.99 -0.92
C GLY A 220 4.74 0.80 0.24
N LEU A 221 5.77 -0.02 0.06
CA LEU A 221 6.82 -0.25 1.06
C LEU A 221 7.99 0.71 0.81
N TYR A 222 7.76 1.98 1.08
CA TYR A 222 8.78 3.03 0.97
C TYR A 222 9.72 3.00 2.16
N ARG A 223 10.99 3.39 1.96
CA ARG A 223 12.04 3.47 2.98
C ARG A 223 12.87 4.72 2.76
N ASP A 224 13.56 5.15 3.81
CA ASP A 224 14.53 6.26 3.75
C ASP A 224 13.95 7.56 3.17
N LEU A 225 12.68 7.84 3.46
CA LEU A 225 12.00 9.01 2.95
C LEU A 225 12.58 10.29 3.61
N PRO A 226 12.78 11.38 2.84
CA PRO A 226 13.42 12.59 3.35
C PRO A 226 12.74 13.18 4.60
N TRP A 227 11.42 13.05 4.71
CA TRP A 227 10.66 13.50 5.89
C TRP A 227 10.67 12.53 7.06
N GLU A 228 11.14 11.29 6.88
CA GLU A 228 11.37 10.34 7.98
C GLU A 228 12.74 10.53 8.61
N GLN A 229 13.70 11.05 7.84
CA GLN A 229 15.07 11.33 8.29
C GLN A 229 15.18 12.63 9.10
N THR A 230 14.09 13.39 9.26
CA THR A 230 14.10 14.50 10.19
C THR A 230 14.31 13.93 11.58
N PRO A 231 15.39 14.28 12.29
CA PRO A 231 15.63 13.77 13.63
C PRO A 231 14.38 14.04 14.46
N VAL A 232 13.77 13.00 14.99
CA VAL A 232 12.83 13.17 16.10
C VAL A 232 13.66 13.89 17.16
N ALA A 233 13.22 15.07 17.57
CA ALA A 233 13.93 15.82 18.59
C ALA A 233 14.21 14.87 19.76
N ASP A 234 15.47 14.78 20.17
CA ASP A 234 15.79 14.00 21.37
C ASP A 234 14.99 14.53 22.58
N SER A 235 14.84 13.72 23.59
CA SER A 235 14.05 14.08 24.76
C SER A 235 14.51 15.39 25.42
N GLY A 236 15.78 15.73 25.31
CA GLY A 236 16.34 17.00 25.79
C GLY A 236 15.86 18.20 24.96
N THR A 237 15.83 18.06 23.64
CA THR A 237 15.28 19.07 22.72
C THR A 237 13.77 19.29 22.95
N VAL A 238 13.02 18.20 23.13
CA VAL A 238 11.57 18.24 23.44
C VAL A 238 11.34 18.92 24.78
N TYR A 239 12.09 18.56 25.81
CA TYR A 239 12.02 19.15 27.14
C TYR A 239 12.25 20.67 27.11
N ARG A 240 13.29 21.13 26.39
CA ARG A 240 13.58 22.56 26.21
C ARG A 240 12.45 23.28 25.45
N ALA A 241 11.93 22.70 24.38
CA ALA A 241 10.82 23.26 23.62
C ALA A 241 9.56 23.40 24.48
N GLN A 242 9.21 22.38 25.26
CA GLN A 242 8.09 22.43 26.22
C GLN A 242 8.29 23.55 27.23
N GLY A 243 9.51 23.74 27.75
CA GLY A 243 9.85 24.82 28.67
C GLY A 243 9.67 26.22 28.05
N PHE A 244 10.14 26.43 26.83
CA PHE A 244 9.94 27.70 26.12
C PHE A 244 8.49 27.95 25.76
N LEU A 245 7.74 26.95 25.29
CA LEU A 245 6.31 27.08 25.01
C LEU A 245 5.54 27.52 26.26
N ALA A 246 5.83 26.90 27.41
CA ALA A 246 5.19 27.28 28.67
C ALA A 246 5.57 28.71 29.10
N ALA A 247 6.85 29.11 28.93
CA ALA A 247 7.31 30.48 29.23
C ALA A 247 6.65 31.53 28.34
N LEU A 248 6.30 31.18 27.10
CA LEU A 248 5.60 32.03 26.13
C LEU A 248 4.08 31.99 26.29
N GLY A 249 3.54 31.27 27.27
CA GLY A 249 2.11 31.24 27.60
C GLY A 249 1.31 30.17 26.85
N TYR A 250 1.95 29.27 26.08
CA TYR A 250 1.32 28.10 25.49
C TYR A 250 1.20 26.99 26.53
N SER A 251 0.31 26.03 26.29
CA SER A 251 0.02 24.93 27.21
C SER A 251 0.56 23.57 26.67
N PRO A 252 1.89 23.31 26.74
CA PRO A 252 2.47 22.11 26.15
C PRO A 252 2.20 20.81 26.94
N GLY A 253 1.47 20.89 28.05
CA GLY A 253 1.33 19.78 29.00
C GLY A 253 2.52 19.62 29.92
N PRO A 254 2.79 18.41 30.45
CA PRO A 254 3.94 18.13 31.30
C PRO A 254 5.26 18.43 30.57
N ILE A 255 6.20 19.04 31.27
CA ILE A 255 7.55 19.27 30.73
C ILE A 255 8.40 18.03 31.06
N ASP A 256 8.25 16.99 30.27
CA ASP A 256 8.81 15.64 30.51
C ASP A 256 9.71 15.13 29.38
N GLY A 257 9.86 15.92 28.32
CA GLY A 257 10.64 15.53 27.14
C GLY A 257 9.93 14.56 26.21
N MET A 258 8.60 14.35 26.39
CA MET A 258 7.78 13.51 25.52
C MET A 258 6.78 14.35 24.74
N ILE A 259 6.61 14.05 23.46
CA ILE A 259 5.63 14.74 22.60
C ILE A 259 4.27 14.07 22.79
N GLY A 260 3.41 14.70 23.60
CA GLY A 260 1.99 14.35 23.73
C GLY A 260 1.08 15.25 22.89
N ALA A 261 -0.24 14.99 22.91
CA ALA A 261 -1.22 15.80 22.17
C ALA A 261 -1.15 17.29 22.56
N GLN A 262 -1.04 17.61 23.84
CA GLN A 262 -0.93 18.99 24.32
C GLN A 262 0.36 19.67 23.84
N THR A 263 1.48 18.96 23.80
CA THR A 263 2.74 19.49 23.26
C THR A 263 2.59 19.80 21.77
N HIS A 264 1.97 18.90 21.01
CA HIS A 264 1.71 19.09 19.59
C HIS A 264 0.82 20.30 19.32
N GLU A 265 -0.30 20.43 20.06
CA GLU A 265 -1.23 21.58 19.96
C GLU A 265 -0.54 22.91 20.32
N ALA A 266 0.29 22.94 21.37
CA ALA A 266 1.03 24.12 21.76
C ALA A 266 2.03 24.55 20.69
N VAL A 267 2.71 23.61 20.03
CA VAL A 267 3.61 23.90 18.90
C VAL A 267 2.81 24.48 17.74
N MET A 268 1.68 23.88 17.36
CA MET A 268 0.83 24.38 16.27
C MET A 268 0.30 25.80 16.57
N ALA A 269 -0.09 26.09 17.82
CA ALA A 269 -0.52 27.41 18.24
C ALA A 269 0.62 28.43 18.12
N PHE A 270 1.81 28.11 18.58
CA PHE A 270 3.00 28.96 18.41
C PHE A 270 3.30 29.23 16.93
N GLU A 271 3.28 28.18 16.09
CA GLU A 271 3.51 28.30 14.65
C GLU A 271 2.47 29.22 13.99
N ALA A 272 1.19 29.08 14.36
CA ALA A 272 0.10 29.93 13.85
C ALA A 272 0.30 31.40 14.21
N ASP A 273 0.57 31.69 15.49
CA ASP A 273 0.75 33.06 16.00
C ASP A 273 1.96 33.79 15.36
N HIS A 274 2.95 32.99 14.88
CA HIS A 274 4.16 33.52 14.25
C HIS A 274 4.15 33.42 12.72
N GLY A 275 3.00 33.05 12.10
CA GLY A 275 2.85 32.94 10.64
C GLY A 275 3.70 31.82 10.02
N LEU A 276 4.01 30.80 10.80
CA LEU A 276 4.75 29.61 10.37
C LEU A 276 3.78 28.54 9.86
N PRO A 277 4.26 27.62 9.00
CA PRO A 277 3.51 26.41 8.68
C PRO A 277 3.18 25.64 9.96
N GLN A 278 1.91 25.29 10.16
CA GLN A 278 1.45 24.55 11.35
C GLN A 278 1.82 23.07 11.22
N THR A 279 3.03 22.73 11.65
CA THR A 279 3.58 21.36 11.55
C THR A 279 3.35 20.54 12.83
N GLY A 280 3.22 21.22 13.97
CA GLY A 280 3.13 20.60 15.29
C GLY A 280 4.40 19.83 15.69
N ARG A 281 5.53 20.02 15.00
CA ARG A 281 6.77 19.27 15.19
C ARG A 281 7.82 20.11 15.91
N ILE A 282 8.57 19.43 16.77
CA ILE A 282 9.73 20.02 17.43
C ILE A 282 10.98 19.59 16.68
N ASP A 283 11.65 20.53 16.05
CA ASP A 283 12.96 20.38 15.42
C ASP A 283 13.93 21.47 15.91
N ALA A 284 15.16 21.40 15.48
CA ALA A 284 16.18 22.38 15.86
C ALA A 284 15.80 23.81 15.42
N GLY A 285 15.14 23.95 14.26
CA GLY A 285 14.70 25.25 13.75
C GLY A 285 13.57 25.85 14.56
N LEU A 286 12.59 25.05 14.99
CA LEU A 286 11.54 25.50 15.90
C LEU A 286 12.12 25.86 17.27
N LEU A 287 13.02 25.03 17.82
CA LEU A 287 13.65 25.30 19.12
C LEU A 287 14.36 26.65 19.12
N ASP A 288 15.13 26.96 18.08
CA ASP A 288 15.83 28.23 17.91
C ASP A 288 14.89 29.44 17.81
N ARG A 289 13.69 29.25 17.23
CA ARG A 289 12.63 30.27 17.17
C ARG A 289 11.97 30.48 18.53
N LEU A 290 11.66 29.40 19.23
CA LEU A 290 11.09 29.43 20.57
C LEU A 290 12.06 30.12 21.55
N GLU A 291 13.35 29.80 21.47
CA GLU A 291 14.41 30.40 22.30
C GLU A 291 14.52 31.92 22.05
N ARG A 292 14.49 32.34 20.78
CA ARG A 292 14.50 33.77 20.42
C ARG A 292 13.23 34.48 20.87
N ALA A 293 12.07 33.87 20.73
CA ALA A 293 10.80 34.47 21.17
C ALA A 293 10.74 34.61 22.71
N ALA A 294 11.32 33.64 23.44
CA ALA A 294 11.37 33.71 24.91
C ALA A 294 12.44 34.67 25.46
N ALA A 295 13.40 35.09 24.63
CA ALA A 295 14.47 36.02 25.03
C ALA A 295 14.13 37.50 24.75
N GLY A 296 13.10 37.80 23.97
CA GLY A 296 12.69 39.14 23.58
C GLY A 296 11.48 39.67 24.24
#